data_cedc89f0398167232672a71a5cd243a4
#
_entry.id   cedc89f0398167232672a71a5cd243a4
#
_cell.length_a   1.000
_cell.length_b   1.000
_cell.length_c   1.000
_cell.angle_alpha   90.00
_cell.angle_beta   90.00
_cell.angle_gamma   90.00
#
_symmetry.space_group_name_H-M   'P 1'
#
loop_
_entity.id
_entity.type
_entity.pdbx_description
1 polymer ?
#
loop_
_entity_poly.entity_id
_entity_poly.type
_entity_poly.pdbx_seq_one_letter_code
_entity_poly.pdbx_strand_id
1 'polypeptide(L)'
;PFTAGIYPFKREGEDPTRMFAGEGSPERTNHRFHYLSQDMSSIRLSTAFDSVTLYGRDPHKRPDIYGKIGNAGVSVASIDDAKKLYSGFNLCDPNTSVSMTINGPAPMVLAFFLHAAIDQQCELYIKKNKIQSKITKIINTVKAVGIGLSSI
;
A
#
# COMPACT_ATOMS: atom_id res chain seq x y z
N PRO A 1 1.69 -20.36 -22.42
CA PRO A 1 2.73 -21.11 -21.73
C PRO A 1 2.87 -20.62 -20.32
N PHE A 2 2.75 -21.53 -19.38
CA PHE A 2 2.86 -21.26 -17.95
C PHE A 2 4.33 -21.01 -17.62
N THR A 3 4.67 -19.78 -17.32
CA THR A 3 6.04 -19.40 -16.93
C THR A 3 6.47 -20.02 -15.60
N ALA A 4 5.53 -20.41 -14.73
CA ALA A 4 5.81 -21.12 -13.49
C ALA A 4 6.45 -22.50 -13.74
N GLY A 5 6.12 -23.18 -14.80
CA GLY A 5 6.74 -24.44 -15.20
C GLY A 5 8.18 -24.30 -15.71
N ILE A 6 8.60 -23.10 -16.09
CA ILE A 6 9.97 -22.81 -16.57
C ILE A 6 10.93 -22.52 -15.41
N TYR A 7 10.40 -22.09 -14.24
CA TYR A 7 11.20 -21.71 -13.08
C TYR A 7 10.76 -22.46 -11.81
N PRO A 8 10.83 -23.80 -11.79
CA PRO A 8 10.35 -24.60 -10.66
C PRO A 8 11.12 -24.33 -9.36
N PHE A 9 12.35 -23.82 -9.46
CA PHE A 9 13.19 -23.52 -8.30
C PHE A 9 12.78 -22.25 -7.54
N LYS A 10 11.88 -21.45 -8.08
CA LYS A 10 11.39 -20.25 -7.35
C LYS A 10 10.28 -20.54 -6.36
N ARG A 11 9.65 -21.70 -6.44
CA ARG A 11 8.48 -22.03 -5.61
C ARG A 11 8.32 -23.53 -5.48
N GLU A 12 8.61 -24.00 -4.33
CA GLU A 12 8.25 -25.35 -3.91
C GLU A 12 6.83 -25.29 -3.34
N GLY A 13 5.86 -25.84 -4.10
CA GLY A 13 4.55 -26.20 -3.56
C GLY A 13 3.34 -25.38 -3.94
N GLU A 14 3.44 -24.11 -4.33
CA GLU A 14 2.27 -23.30 -4.75
C GLU A 14 2.59 -22.27 -5.82
N ASP A 15 1.74 -22.21 -6.84
CA ASP A 15 1.69 -21.09 -7.78
C ASP A 15 0.91 -19.93 -7.15
N PRO A 16 1.53 -18.77 -6.89
CA PRO A 16 0.77 -17.64 -6.38
C PRO A 16 -0.17 -17.15 -7.46
N THR A 17 -1.42 -17.09 -7.12
CA THR A 17 -2.41 -16.41 -7.92
C THR A 17 -2.09 -14.94 -7.98
N ARG A 18 -1.91 -14.41 -9.18
CA ARG A 18 -1.72 -12.99 -9.39
C ARG A 18 -3.05 -12.29 -9.22
N MET A 19 -3.17 -11.52 -8.17
CA MET A 19 -4.33 -10.65 -7.98
C MET A 19 -4.02 -9.30 -8.62
N PHE A 20 -4.84 -8.92 -9.59
CA PHE A 20 -4.77 -7.61 -10.22
C PHE A 20 -6.03 -6.85 -9.87
N ALA A 21 -5.91 -5.78 -9.14
CA ALA A 21 -7.03 -4.94 -8.76
C ALA A 21 -6.64 -3.47 -8.74
N GLY A 22 -7.63 -2.63 -8.94
CA GLY A 22 -7.53 -1.18 -8.83
C GLY A 22 -8.83 -0.54 -9.29
N GLU A 23 -9.63 -0.10 -8.33
CA GLU A 23 -10.82 0.70 -8.60
C GLU A 23 -11.20 1.53 -7.36
N GLY A 24 -11.73 2.71 -7.58
CA GLY A 24 -12.29 3.54 -6.53
C GLY A 24 -11.27 4.03 -5.51
N SER A 25 -11.67 4.01 -4.25
CA SER A 25 -10.81 4.39 -3.14
C SER A 25 -9.82 3.27 -2.75
N PRO A 26 -8.76 3.62 -2.02
CA PRO A 26 -7.80 2.64 -1.48
C PRO A 26 -8.47 1.55 -0.66
N GLU A 27 -9.45 1.91 0.17
CA GLU A 27 -10.18 0.97 1.03
C GLU A 27 -10.96 -0.06 0.23
N ARG A 28 -11.60 0.38 -0.87
CA ARG A 28 -12.36 -0.51 -1.75
C ARG A 28 -11.45 -1.53 -2.44
N THR A 29 -10.31 -1.09 -2.93
CA THR A 29 -9.31 -1.98 -3.55
C THR A 29 -8.68 -2.90 -2.51
N ASN A 30 -8.38 -2.41 -1.31
CA ASN A 30 -7.89 -3.21 -0.19
C ASN A 30 -8.87 -4.34 0.16
N HIS A 31 -10.15 -4.02 0.31
CA HIS A 31 -11.18 -5.04 0.60
C HIS A 31 -11.21 -6.12 -0.49
N ARG A 32 -11.07 -5.73 -1.76
CA ARG A 32 -10.99 -6.69 -2.86
C ARG A 32 -9.73 -7.55 -2.79
N PHE A 33 -8.59 -6.99 -2.45
CA PHE A 33 -7.36 -7.75 -2.23
C PHE A 33 -7.53 -8.80 -1.12
N HIS A 34 -8.10 -8.43 0.01
CA HIS A 34 -8.38 -9.36 1.11
C HIS A 34 -9.35 -10.46 0.70
N TYR A 35 -10.42 -10.12 -0.01
CA TYR A 35 -11.38 -11.11 -0.49
C TYR A 35 -10.73 -12.14 -1.43
N LEU A 36 -9.87 -11.69 -2.34
CA LEU A 36 -9.20 -12.56 -3.31
C LEU A 36 -8.04 -13.36 -2.72
N SER A 37 -7.48 -12.93 -1.59
CA SER A 37 -6.33 -13.60 -0.94
C SER A 37 -6.72 -14.52 0.20
N GLN A 38 -8.00 -14.74 0.42
CA GLN A 38 -8.47 -15.67 1.45
C GLN A 38 -7.85 -17.05 1.23
N ASP A 39 -7.31 -17.60 2.32
CA ASP A 39 -6.70 -18.93 2.36
C ASP A 39 -5.46 -19.14 1.48
N MET A 40 -4.83 -18.05 1.02
CA MET A 40 -3.58 -18.13 0.26
C MET A 40 -2.36 -18.02 1.17
N SER A 41 -1.43 -18.94 1.03
CA SER A 41 -0.14 -18.92 1.75
C SER A 41 0.87 -17.94 1.12
N SER A 42 0.70 -17.65 -0.18
CA SER A 42 1.55 -16.73 -0.93
C SER A 42 0.70 -15.71 -1.67
N ILE A 43 0.99 -14.43 -1.47
CA ILE A 43 0.15 -13.33 -1.95
C ILE A 43 0.92 -12.46 -2.94
N ARG A 44 0.31 -12.18 -4.08
CA ARG A 44 0.88 -11.29 -5.08
C ARG A 44 -0.10 -10.18 -5.46
N LEU A 45 0.05 -9.02 -4.83
CA LEU A 45 -0.78 -7.85 -5.04
C LEU A 45 -0.30 -7.07 -6.27
N SER A 46 -1.06 -7.10 -7.36
CA SER A 46 -0.80 -6.27 -8.53
C SER A 46 -1.80 -5.13 -8.57
N THR A 47 -1.31 -3.90 -8.50
CA THR A 47 -2.12 -2.70 -8.37
C THR A 47 -2.17 -1.93 -9.68
N ALA A 48 -3.40 -1.63 -10.14
CA ALA A 48 -3.67 -0.67 -11.20
C ALA A 48 -4.07 0.67 -10.57
N PHE A 49 -3.42 1.74 -11.00
CA PHE A 49 -3.75 3.11 -10.58
C PHE A 49 -4.61 3.81 -11.62
N ASP A 50 -5.47 4.72 -11.15
CA ASP A 50 -6.29 5.55 -12.03
C ASP A 50 -5.43 6.58 -12.78
N SER A 51 -6.02 7.22 -13.79
CA SER A 51 -5.28 8.19 -14.61
C SER A 51 -4.87 9.43 -13.81
N VAL A 52 -5.58 9.79 -12.75
CA VAL A 52 -5.23 10.93 -11.89
C VAL A 52 -3.93 10.64 -11.16
N THR A 53 -3.81 9.46 -10.55
CA THR A 53 -2.56 8.98 -9.92
C THR A 53 -1.43 8.81 -10.95
N LEU A 54 -1.72 8.24 -12.12
CA LEU A 54 -0.74 8.01 -13.19
C LEU A 54 -0.14 9.31 -13.75
N TYR A 55 -0.87 10.41 -13.66
CA TYR A 55 -0.37 11.75 -14.04
C TYR A 55 0.20 12.56 -12.88
N GLY A 56 0.27 11.98 -11.67
CA GLY A 56 0.77 12.66 -10.47
C GLY A 56 -0.10 13.86 -10.07
N ARG A 57 -1.41 13.75 -10.24
CA ARG A 57 -2.38 14.79 -9.90
C ARG A 57 -3.19 14.40 -8.67
N ASP A 58 -3.66 15.41 -7.95
CA ASP A 58 -4.58 15.23 -6.85
C ASP A 58 -6.02 15.09 -7.32
N PRO A 59 -6.86 14.32 -6.61
CA PRO A 59 -8.29 14.29 -6.83
C PRO A 59 -8.89 15.69 -6.71
N HIS A 60 -9.73 16.08 -7.68
CA HIS A 60 -10.34 17.41 -7.69
C HIS A 60 -11.72 17.38 -8.34
N LYS A 61 -12.59 18.31 -7.95
CA LYS A 61 -13.97 18.43 -8.49
C LYS A 61 -14.04 18.95 -9.93
N ARG A 62 -12.93 19.36 -10.53
CA ARG A 62 -12.91 19.81 -11.92
C ARG A 62 -13.42 18.72 -12.85
N PRO A 63 -14.19 19.06 -13.89
CA PRO A 63 -14.81 18.08 -14.80
C PRO A 63 -13.80 17.17 -15.52
N ASP A 64 -12.59 17.67 -15.79
CA ASP A 64 -11.52 16.94 -16.46
C ASP A 64 -10.82 15.90 -15.55
N ILE A 65 -11.02 16.00 -14.24
CA ILE A 65 -10.44 15.12 -13.21
C ILE A 65 -11.50 14.26 -12.54
N TYR A 66 -12.62 14.85 -12.13
CA TYR A 66 -13.64 14.21 -11.30
C TYR A 66 -14.09 12.85 -11.83
N GLY A 67 -14.43 12.77 -13.11
CA GLY A 67 -14.90 11.51 -13.73
C GLY A 67 -13.82 10.44 -13.92
N LYS A 68 -12.56 10.75 -13.61
CA LYS A 68 -11.44 9.83 -13.76
C LYS A 68 -10.96 9.26 -12.42
N ILE A 69 -11.41 9.84 -11.30
CA ILE A 69 -11.03 9.44 -9.96
C ILE A 69 -11.55 8.02 -9.69
N GLY A 70 -10.65 7.09 -9.41
CA GLY A 70 -10.99 5.71 -9.13
C GLY A 70 -11.55 4.92 -10.31
N ASN A 71 -11.51 5.48 -11.52
CA ASN A 71 -11.96 4.81 -12.74
C ASN A 71 -10.79 4.07 -13.40
N ALA A 72 -10.99 2.77 -13.67
CA ALA A 72 -9.99 1.86 -14.24
C ALA A 72 -8.68 1.76 -13.44
N GLY A 73 -8.73 2.06 -12.15
CA GLY A 73 -7.60 1.99 -11.23
C GLY A 73 -7.94 2.62 -9.89
N VAL A 74 -7.12 2.36 -8.87
CA VAL A 74 -7.27 2.98 -7.55
C VAL A 74 -6.67 4.38 -7.53
N SER A 75 -7.36 5.31 -6.88
CA SER A 75 -6.85 6.66 -6.65
C SER A 75 -5.97 6.70 -5.41
N VAL A 76 -4.72 7.12 -5.57
CA VAL A 76 -3.74 7.26 -4.48
C VAL A 76 -3.05 8.60 -4.63
N ALA A 77 -3.29 9.51 -3.69
CA ALA A 77 -2.74 10.87 -3.69
C ALA A 77 -1.85 11.15 -2.47
N SER A 78 -1.86 10.28 -1.48
CA SER A 78 -1.15 10.48 -0.22
C SER A 78 -0.53 9.19 0.32
N ILE A 79 0.36 9.35 1.31
CA ILE A 79 0.93 8.22 2.07
C ILE A 79 -0.18 7.45 2.78
N ASP A 80 -1.19 8.14 3.31
CA ASP A 80 -2.31 7.50 4.00
C ASP A 80 -3.14 6.62 3.05
N ASP A 81 -3.30 7.03 1.81
CA ASP A 81 -3.95 6.20 0.80
C ASP A 81 -3.16 4.92 0.53
N ALA A 82 -1.84 4.99 0.46
CA ALA A 82 -0.99 3.81 0.30
C ALA A 82 -1.06 2.89 1.53
N LYS A 83 -1.10 3.45 2.74
CA LYS A 83 -1.29 2.69 3.98
C LYS A 83 -2.63 1.96 3.99
N LYS A 84 -3.70 2.62 3.60
CA LYS A 84 -5.04 2.02 3.49
C LYS A 84 -5.09 0.94 2.43
N LEU A 85 -4.48 1.19 1.27
CA LEU A 85 -4.46 0.26 0.14
C LEU A 85 -3.84 -1.10 0.51
N TYR A 86 -2.76 -1.09 1.29
CA TYR A 86 -2.04 -2.30 1.69
C TYR A 86 -2.25 -2.69 3.16
N SER A 87 -3.23 -2.11 3.82
CA SER A 87 -3.57 -2.42 5.21
C SER A 87 -3.90 -3.90 5.39
N GLY A 88 -3.40 -4.50 6.46
CA GLY A 88 -3.62 -5.91 6.80
C GLY A 88 -2.70 -6.91 6.11
N PHE A 89 -1.91 -6.49 5.13
CA PHE A 89 -0.87 -7.31 4.51
C PHE A 89 0.49 -7.01 5.14
N ASN A 90 1.28 -8.02 5.44
CA ASN A 90 2.66 -7.81 5.88
C ASN A 90 3.55 -7.57 4.64
N LEU A 91 3.89 -6.32 4.38
CA LEU A 91 4.65 -5.91 3.20
C LEU A 91 6.12 -6.36 3.22
N CYS A 92 6.62 -6.80 4.37
CA CYS A 92 7.98 -7.34 4.54
C CYS A 92 8.02 -8.87 4.63
N ASP A 93 6.88 -9.53 4.45
CA ASP A 93 6.82 -10.99 4.40
C ASP A 93 7.38 -11.49 3.06
N PRO A 94 8.30 -12.48 3.04
CA PRO A 94 8.82 -13.05 1.80
C PRO A 94 7.73 -13.68 0.90
N ASN A 95 6.60 -14.06 1.47
CA ASN A 95 5.45 -14.60 0.74
C ASN A 95 4.51 -13.52 0.21
N THR A 96 4.74 -12.24 0.56
CA THR A 96 3.95 -11.12 0.03
C THR A 96 4.77 -10.35 -0.99
N SER A 97 4.26 -10.23 -2.20
CA SER A 97 4.87 -9.40 -3.25
C SER A 97 3.89 -8.36 -3.76
N VAL A 98 4.39 -7.18 -4.08
CA VAL A 98 3.59 -6.09 -4.64
C VAL A 98 4.15 -5.71 -5.99
N SER A 99 3.28 -5.53 -6.98
CA SER A 99 3.64 -4.93 -8.27
C SER A 99 2.71 -3.76 -8.56
N MET A 100 3.26 -2.71 -9.14
CA MET A 100 2.54 -1.46 -9.42
C MET A 100 2.71 -1.10 -10.89
N THR A 101 1.58 -0.84 -11.56
CA THR A 101 1.59 -0.31 -12.92
C THR A 101 1.56 1.21 -12.83
N ILE A 102 2.73 1.84 -12.95
CA ILE A 102 2.92 3.29 -12.76
C ILE A 102 3.98 3.80 -13.74
N ASN A 103 3.86 5.05 -14.19
CA ASN A 103 4.77 5.69 -15.15
C ASN A 103 5.50 6.88 -14.52
N GLY A 104 5.18 8.12 -14.96
CA GLY A 104 5.88 9.33 -14.51
C GLY A 104 6.02 9.50 -12.99
N PRO A 105 4.96 9.35 -12.20
CA PRO A 105 5.02 9.49 -10.74
C PRO A 105 5.55 8.24 -10.00
N ALA A 106 6.16 7.28 -10.69
CA ALA A 106 6.70 6.07 -10.08
C ALA A 106 7.59 6.30 -8.85
N PRO A 107 8.51 7.28 -8.83
CA PRO A 107 9.31 7.57 -7.63
C PRO A 107 8.46 8.00 -6.43
N MET A 108 7.41 8.79 -6.67
CA MET A 108 6.50 9.25 -5.62
C MET A 108 5.70 8.09 -5.03
N VAL A 109 5.09 7.26 -5.88
CA VAL A 109 4.29 6.12 -5.43
C VAL A 109 5.17 5.05 -4.76
N LEU A 110 6.39 4.86 -5.25
CA LEU A 110 7.38 4.00 -4.58
C LEU A 110 7.72 4.54 -3.18
N ALA A 111 7.91 5.86 -3.03
CA ALA A 111 8.15 6.48 -1.74
C ALA A 111 6.97 6.26 -0.78
N PHE A 112 5.73 6.40 -1.24
CA PHE A 112 4.53 6.10 -0.44
C PHE A 112 4.50 4.65 0.02
N PHE A 113 4.81 3.71 -0.87
CA PHE A 113 4.87 2.29 -0.56
C PHE A 113 5.95 1.96 0.48
N LEU A 114 7.17 2.46 0.28
CA LEU A 114 8.27 2.24 1.23
C LEU A 114 7.93 2.82 2.60
N HIS A 115 7.34 4.00 2.64
CA HIS A 115 6.90 4.63 3.88
C HIS A 115 5.82 3.81 4.59
N ALA A 116 4.84 3.31 3.85
CA ALA A 116 3.81 2.44 4.41
C ALA A 116 4.41 1.15 5.01
N ALA A 117 5.38 0.54 4.33
CA ALA A 117 6.06 -0.65 4.81
C ALA A 117 6.91 -0.37 6.07
N ILE A 118 7.63 0.75 6.10
CA ILE A 118 8.43 1.18 7.27
C ILE A 118 7.52 1.41 8.47
N ASP A 119 6.44 2.18 8.31
CA ASP A 119 5.50 2.45 9.40
C ASP A 119 4.88 1.17 9.95
N GLN A 120 4.53 0.25 9.08
CA GLN A 120 3.99 -1.05 9.46
C GLN A 120 4.99 -1.84 10.35
N GLN A 121 6.27 -1.86 9.98
CA GLN A 121 7.31 -2.52 10.77
C GLN A 121 7.58 -1.79 12.09
N CYS A 122 7.54 -0.46 12.09
CA CYS A 122 7.64 0.33 13.32
C CYS A 122 6.50 0.00 14.28
N GLU A 123 5.26 -0.05 13.79
CA GLU A 123 4.11 -0.43 14.62
C GLU A 123 4.23 -1.84 15.19
N LEU A 124 4.65 -2.81 14.38
CA LEU A 124 4.87 -4.19 14.83
C LEU A 124 5.95 -4.25 15.92
N TYR A 125 7.05 -3.52 15.73
CA TYR A 125 8.11 -3.42 16.73
C TYR A 125 7.63 -2.81 18.04
N ILE A 126 6.88 -1.72 17.97
CA ILE A 126 6.29 -1.03 19.13
C ILE A 126 5.37 -1.97 19.91
N LYS A 127 4.48 -2.67 19.19
CA LYS A 127 3.55 -3.65 19.80
C LYS A 127 4.30 -4.81 20.44
N LYS A 128 5.27 -5.39 19.74
CA LYS A 128 6.07 -6.52 20.21
C LYS A 128 6.86 -6.18 21.50
N ASN A 129 7.43 -4.98 21.55
CA ASN A 129 8.26 -4.56 22.69
C ASN A 129 7.45 -3.82 23.78
N LYS A 130 6.15 -3.65 23.61
CA LYS A 130 5.25 -2.98 24.57
C LYS A 130 5.72 -1.56 24.96
N ILE A 131 6.32 -0.81 24.04
CA ILE A 131 6.91 0.52 24.27
C ILE A 131 5.96 1.68 23.94
N GLN A 132 4.69 1.41 23.64
CA GLN A 132 3.70 2.41 23.25
C GLN A 132 3.60 3.57 24.26
N SER A 133 3.58 3.27 25.55
CA SER A 133 3.47 4.28 26.60
C SER A 133 4.68 5.23 26.66
N LYS A 134 5.89 4.71 26.38
CA LYS A 134 7.11 5.53 26.29
C LYS A 134 7.07 6.47 25.09
N ILE A 135 6.63 5.97 23.94
CA ILE A 135 6.52 6.77 22.71
C ILE A 135 5.48 7.87 22.89
N THR A 136 4.30 7.54 23.44
CA THR A 136 3.26 8.54 23.71
C THR A 136 3.76 9.66 24.64
N LYS A 137 4.54 9.33 25.67
CA LYS A 137 5.16 10.35 26.55
C LYS A 137 6.11 11.26 25.78
N ILE A 138 6.98 10.69 24.94
CA ILE A 138 7.92 11.48 24.12
C ILE A 138 7.16 12.39 23.16
N ILE A 139 6.16 11.89 22.45
CA ILE A 139 5.34 12.68 21.53
C ILE A 139 4.66 13.85 22.27
N ASN A 140 4.08 13.60 23.42
CA ASN A 140 3.44 14.64 24.22
C ASN A 140 4.45 15.69 24.71
N THR A 141 5.66 15.29 25.09
CA THR A 141 6.74 16.20 25.46
C THR A 141 7.15 17.08 24.28
N VAL A 142 7.35 16.48 23.11
CA VAL A 142 7.73 17.21 21.89
C VAL A 142 6.64 18.19 21.46
N LYS A 143 5.37 17.80 21.53
CA LYS A 143 4.23 18.71 21.27
C LYS A 143 4.17 19.87 22.26
N ALA A 144 4.45 19.62 23.53
CA ALA A 144 4.45 20.66 24.58
C ALA A 144 5.59 21.68 24.40
N VAL A 145 6.72 21.27 23.81
CA VAL A 145 7.87 22.16 23.52
C VAL A 145 7.66 22.99 22.26
N GLY A 146 6.54 22.85 21.56
CA GLY A 146 6.21 23.67 20.38
C GLY A 146 7.05 23.35 19.13
N ILE A 147 7.78 22.25 19.11
CA ILE A 147 8.40 21.74 17.90
C ILE A 147 7.25 21.19 17.04
N GLY A 148 6.85 21.97 16.03
CA GLY A 148 5.70 21.66 15.19
C GLY A 148 5.87 20.32 14.48
N LEU A 149 5.31 19.28 15.08
CA LEU A 149 4.92 18.09 14.36
C LEU A 149 3.55 18.42 13.75
N SER A 150 3.57 19.08 12.59
CA SER A 150 2.39 19.15 11.76
C SER A 150 2.04 17.71 11.38
N SER A 151 0.92 17.24 11.88
CA SER A 151 0.17 16.04 11.48
C SER A 151 1.01 14.86 10.94
N ILE A 152 1.47 14.02 11.82
CA ILE A 152 1.73 12.63 11.50
C ILE A 152 0.48 11.82 11.77
#